data_a8a1f7fb1d117b13652d9f19aa62fcb7
#
_entry.id   a8a1f7fb1d117b13652d9f19aa62fcb7
#
_cell.length_a   1.000
_cell.length_b   1.000
_cell.length_c   1.000
_cell.angle_alpha   90.00
_cell.angle_beta   90.00
_cell.angle_gamma   90.00
#
_symmetry.space_group_name_H-M   'P 1'
#
loop_
_entity.id
_entity.type
_entity.pdbx_description
1 polymer ?
#
loop_
_entity_poly.entity_id
_entity_poly.type
_entity_poly.pdbx_seq_one_letter_code
_entity_poly.pdbx_strand_id
1 'polypeptide(L)'
;MGYKDRNTLDKVGQYSLENLEIISYRQDKEESAPKVIDINAITLNFEIKEDILTNTMVGSIIVLDSQDIRTILPLTGLEKISFRYSTPGFDGYDCTEASGNPMQIYKVDNVRLEEKAGRQQYYQIFFTSEELYNNALSKVSQAFAGPT
;
A
#
# COMPACT_ATOMS: atom_id res chain seq x y z
N MET A 1 -24.83 -25.25 -11.10
CA MET A 1 -23.86 -24.40 -10.38
C MET A 1 -24.42 -22.99 -10.38
N GLY A 2 -25.00 -22.57 -9.25
CA GLY A 2 -25.57 -21.23 -9.14
C GLY A 2 -24.49 -20.17 -9.25
N TYR A 3 -24.66 -19.21 -10.11
CA TYR A 3 -23.90 -17.97 -10.18
C TYR A 3 -24.09 -17.30 -8.81
N LYS A 4 -23.08 -17.39 -7.94
CA LYS A 4 -23.07 -16.60 -6.69
C LYS A 4 -22.98 -15.14 -7.09
N ASP A 5 -24.06 -14.44 -6.77
CA ASP A 5 -24.12 -12.99 -6.99
C ASP A 5 -22.98 -12.35 -6.18
N ARG A 6 -22.00 -11.75 -6.85
CA ARG A 6 -20.83 -11.12 -6.20
C ARG A 6 -21.22 -9.95 -5.29
N ASN A 7 -22.48 -9.57 -5.31
CA ASN A 7 -23.02 -8.42 -4.56
C ASN A 7 -23.64 -8.79 -3.21
N THR A 8 -23.65 -10.07 -2.81
CA THR A 8 -24.24 -10.48 -1.52
C THR A 8 -23.15 -10.92 -0.56
N LEU A 9 -23.19 -10.37 0.66
CA LEU A 9 -22.36 -10.80 1.78
C LEU A 9 -22.80 -12.19 2.23
N ASP A 10 -21.96 -13.20 2.07
CA ASP A 10 -22.20 -14.56 2.57
C ASP A 10 -21.81 -14.69 4.06
N LYS A 11 -20.85 -13.89 4.51
CA LYS A 11 -20.29 -13.94 5.87
C LYS A 11 -19.94 -12.55 6.37
N VAL A 12 -20.07 -12.35 7.67
CA VAL A 12 -19.58 -11.13 8.35
C VAL A 12 -18.06 -11.01 8.16
N GLY A 13 -17.61 -9.83 7.76
CA GLY A 13 -16.18 -9.55 7.54
C GLY A 13 -15.65 -10.04 6.18
N GLN A 14 -16.52 -10.42 5.25
CA GLN A 14 -16.09 -10.78 3.91
C GLN A 14 -15.57 -9.55 3.16
N TYR A 15 -14.39 -9.66 2.57
CA TYR A 15 -13.77 -8.65 1.74
C TYR A 15 -13.03 -9.29 0.56
N SER A 16 -12.74 -8.51 -0.46
CA SER A 16 -11.84 -8.84 -1.56
C SER A 16 -10.66 -7.88 -1.55
N LEU A 17 -9.46 -8.41 -1.61
CA LEU A 17 -8.23 -7.66 -1.78
C LEU A 17 -7.52 -8.20 -3.03
N GLU A 18 -7.37 -7.36 -4.04
CA GLU A 18 -6.86 -7.72 -5.35
C GLU A 18 -5.70 -6.79 -5.73
N ASN A 19 -4.82 -7.28 -6.61
CA ASN A 19 -3.72 -6.50 -7.17
C ASN A 19 -2.83 -5.83 -6.12
N LEU A 20 -2.52 -6.58 -5.05
CA LEU A 20 -1.65 -6.09 -3.98
C LEU A 20 -0.19 -6.20 -4.42
N GLU A 21 0.36 -5.10 -4.90
CA GLU A 21 1.65 -5.03 -5.56
C GLU A 21 2.49 -3.87 -5.05
N ILE A 22 3.80 -4.06 -4.99
CA ILE A 22 4.76 -2.97 -4.79
C ILE A 22 5.32 -2.57 -6.15
N ILE A 23 5.28 -1.28 -6.43
CA ILE A 23 5.76 -0.69 -7.69
C ILE A 23 6.94 0.21 -7.38
N SER A 24 8.08 -0.08 -8.01
CA SER A 24 9.26 0.77 -7.95
C SER A 24 9.47 1.44 -9.30
N TYR A 25 9.51 2.75 -9.27
CA TYR A 25 9.85 3.58 -10.44
C TYR A 25 11.37 3.81 -10.56
N ARG A 26 12.16 3.09 -9.75
CA ARG A 26 13.61 3.15 -9.84
C ARG A 26 14.06 2.51 -11.14
N GLN A 27 14.51 3.31 -12.06
CA GLN A 27 15.07 2.84 -13.32
C GLN A 27 16.51 2.38 -13.08
N ASP A 28 16.76 1.10 -13.23
CA ASP A 28 18.08 0.61 -13.54
C ASP A 28 18.38 0.96 -15.02
N LYS A 29 19.65 1.21 -15.32
CA LYS A 29 20.06 1.77 -16.63
C LYS A 29 19.64 0.97 -17.87
N GLU A 30 19.09 -0.22 -17.69
CA GLU A 30 18.69 -1.13 -18.76
C GLU A 30 17.18 -1.38 -18.86
N GLU A 31 16.37 -1.00 -17.85
CA GLU A 31 14.94 -1.22 -17.86
C GLU A 31 14.17 0.11 -17.86
N SER A 32 13.35 0.31 -18.88
CA SER A 32 12.50 1.52 -19.00
C SER A 32 11.13 1.40 -18.30
N ALA A 33 10.77 0.21 -17.81
CA ALA A 33 9.50 -0.05 -17.16
C ALA A 33 9.64 -0.10 -15.62
N PRO A 34 8.61 0.31 -14.86
CA PRO A 34 8.62 0.15 -13.41
C PRO A 34 8.67 -1.32 -13.03
N LYS A 35 9.40 -1.62 -11.97
CA LYS A 35 9.47 -2.97 -11.42
C LYS A 35 8.27 -3.22 -10.50
N VAL A 36 7.50 -4.26 -10.79
CA VAL A 36 6.30 -4.63 -10.04
C VAL A 36 6.52 -5.97 -9.35
N ILE A 37 6.17 -6.05 -8.07
CA ILE A 37 6.24 -7.27 -7.27
C ILE A 37 4.89 -7.51 -6.62
N ASP A 38 4.26 -8.65 -6.94
CA ASP A 38 3.06 -9.13 -6.26
C ASP A 38 3.43 -9.63 -4.85
N ILE A 39 2.79 -9.06 -3.84
CA ILE A 39 2.99 -9.43 -2.43
C ILE A 39 1.75 -10.04 -1.79
N ASN A 40 0.71 -10.33 -2.57
CA ASN A 40 -0.55 -10.84 -2.05
C ASN A 40 -0.36 -12.16 -1.28
N ALA A 41 0.41 -13.10 -1.83
CA ALA A 41 0.64 -14.42 -1.23
C ALA A 41 1.47 -14.38 0.07
N ILE A 42 2.24 -13.34 0.29
CA ILE A 42 3.14 -13.19 1.45
C ILE A 42 2.62 -12.18 2.48
N THR A 43 1.47 -11.58 2.22
CA THR A 43 0.83 -10.63 3.14
C THR A 43 0.07 -11.37 4.21
N LEU A 44 0.42 -11.11 5.47
CA LEU A 44 -0.23 -11.72 6.64
C LEU A 44 -1.34 -10.85 7.21
N ASN A 45 -1.17 -9.54 7.15
CA ASN A 45 -2.14 -8.57 7.64
C ASN A 45 -2.16 -7.34 6.74
N PHE A 46 -3.35 -6.80 6.52
CA PHE A 46 -3.58 -5.58 5.77
C PHE A 46 -4.52 -4.68 6.55
N GLU A 47 -4.11 -3.46 6.80
CA GLU A 47 -4.88 -2.49 7.57
C GLU A 47 -4.94 -1.16 6.83
N ILE A 48 -6.14 -0.61 6.71
CA ILE A 48 -6.39 0.75 6.21
C ILE A 48 -7.09 1.53 7.31
N LYS A 49 -6.66 2.77 7.52
CA LYS A 49 -7.25 3.74 8.43
C LYS A 49 -7.63 4.98 7.66
N GLU A 50 -8.88 5.35 7.79
CA GLU A 50 -9.44 6.58 7.26
C GLU A 50 -10.02 7.40 8.41
N ASP A 51 -9.70 8.69 8.45
CA ASP A 51 -10.22 9.60 9.46
C ASP A 51 -11.12 10.63 8.78
N ILE A 52 -12.33 10.76 9.28
CA ILE A 52 -13.32 11.71 8.76
C ILE A 52 -12.87 13.18 8.91
N LEU A 53 -11.94 13.45 9.81
CA LEU A 53 -11.42 14.80 10.06
C LEU A 53 -10.22 15.14 9.20
N THR A 54 -9.60 14.14 8.57
CA THR A 54 -8.47 14.30 7.68
C THR A 54 -8.81 13.68 6.34
N ASN A 55 -8.67 14.42 5.25
CA ASN A 55 -8.90 13.90 3.89
C ASN A 55 -7.71 13.04 3.42
N THR A 56 -7.28 12.12 4.26
CA THR A 56 -6.11 11.29 4.01
C THR A 56 -6.35 9.86 4.45
N MET A 57 -5.76 8.93 3.72
CA MET A 57 -5.78 7.52 4.03
C MET A 57 -4.38 7.06 4.40
N VAL A 58 -4.27 6.28 5.46
CA VAL A 58 -3.03 5.62 5.87
C VAL A 58 -3.26 4.14 6.05
N GLY A 59 -2.23 3.35 5.84
CA GLY A 59 -2.35 1.92 6.05
C GLY A 59 -1.04 1.26 6.37
N SER A 60 -1.11 -0.01 6.71
CA SER A 60 0.04 -0.85 6.93
C SER A 60 -0.20 -2.29 6.52
N ILE A 61 0.88 -2.95 6.13
CA ILE A 61 0.89 -4.36 5.74
C ILE A 61 1.98 -5.06 6.52
N ILE A 62 1.66 -6.25 7.04
CA ILE A 62 2.67 -7.17 7.59
C ILE A 62 2.96 -8.23 6.54
N VAL A 63 4.24 -8.37 6.20
CA VAL A 63 4.73 -9.26 5.16
C VAL A 63 5.64 -10.33 5.77
N LEU A 64 5.46 -11.57 5.32
CA LEU A 64 6.37 -12.69 5.57
C LEU A 64 7.18 -12.95 4.30
N ASP A 65 8.39 -12.44 4.27
CA ASP A 65 9.27 -12.47 3.11
C ASP A 65 10.28 -13.63 3.22
N SER A 66 10.14 -14.59 2.33
CA SER A 66 11.07 -15.71 2.15
C SER A 66 11.97 -15.58 0.92
N GLN A 67 11.71 -14.54 0.08
CA GLN A 67 12.39 -14.31 -1.19
C GLN A 67 13.41 -13.19 -1.14
N ASP A 68 13.55 -12.54 0.04
CA ASP A 68 14.42 -11.38 0.24
C ASP A 68 14.09 -10.21 -0.70
N ILE A 69 12.80 -9.89 -0.76
CA ILE A 69 12.26 -8.82 -1.63
C ILE A 69 12.96 -7.49 -1.35
N ARG A 70 13.30 -7.22 -0.09
CA ARG A 70 14.00 -5.99 0.29
C ARG A 70 15.38 -5.84 -0.36
N THR A 71 16.06 -6.94 -0.67
CA THR A 71 17.34 -6.91 -1.41
C THR A 71 17.09 -6.76 -2.91
N ILE A 72 16.06 -7.43 -3.44
CA ILE A 72 15.68 -7.35 -4.85
C ILE A 72 15.09 -5.98 -5.18
N LEU A 73 14.28 -5.45 -4.28
CA LEU A 73 13.63 -4.16 -4.38
C LEU A 73 13.88 -3.35 -3.11
N PRO A 74 14.97 -2.60 -3.04
CA PRO A 74 15.26 -1.78 -1.86
C PRO A 74 14.13 -0.77 -1.64
N LEU A 75 13.40 -0.95 -0.55
CA LEU A 75 12.30 -0.04 -0.16
C LEU A 75 12.91 1.23 0.43
N THR A 76 13.08 2.25 -0.40
CA THR A 76 13.74 3.51 -0.06
C THR A 76 12.78 4.65 0.23
N GLY A 77 11.47 4.41 0.10
CA GLY A 77 10.43 5.44 0.24
C GLY A 77 10.05 6.11 -1.08
N LEU A 78 10.54 5.60 -2.20
CA LEU A 78 10.14 6.03 -3.55
C LEU A 78 9.15 5.05 -4.18
N GLU A 79 8.94 3.92 -3.55
CA GLU A 79 8.07 2.88 -4.01
C GLU A 79 6.62 3.21 -3.66
N LYS A 80 5.72 2.76 -4.52
CA LYS A 80 4.27 2.85 -4.30
C LYS A 80 3.67 1.47 -4.07
N ILE A 81 2.54 1.44 -3.40
CA ILE A 81 1.73 0.25 -3.24
C ILE A 81 0.45 0.39 -4.04
N SER A 82 0.13 -0.63 -4.81
CA SER A 82 -1.08 -0.76 -5.60
C SER A 82 -1.96 -1.83 -4.99
N PHE A 83 -3.24 -1.56 -4.84
CA PHE A 83 -4.22 -2.54 -4.39
C PHE A 83 -5.65 -2.11 -4.75
N ARG A 84 -6.53 -3.08 -4.80
CA ARG A 84 -7.97 -2.88 -4.86
C ARG A 84 -8.63 -3.61 -3.71
N TYR A 85 -9.37 -2.87 -2.90
CA TYR A 85 -10.09 -3.40 -1.74
C TYR A 85 -11.58 -3.16 -1.93
N SER A 86 -12.40 -4.19 -1.74
CA SER A 86 -13.85 -4.07 -1.81
C SER A 86 -14.54 -5.02 -0.82
N THR A 87 -15.75 -4.64 -0.45
CA THR A 87 -16.68 -5.49 0.30
C THR A 87 -17.86 -5.79 -0.61
N PRO A 88 -18.36 -7.04 -0.67
CA PRO A 88 -19.51 -7.37 -1.51
C PRO A 88 -20.70 -6.45 -1.26
N GLY A 89 -21.26 -5.89 -2.32
CA GLY A 89 -22.39 -4.96 -2.26
C GLY A 89 -22.04 -3.50 -1.97
N PHE A 90 -20.75 -3.16 -1.79
CA PHE A 90 -20.28 -1.79 -1.58
C PHE A 90 -19.12 -1.47 -2.51
N ASP A 91 -19.09 -0.23 -2.96
CA ASP A 91 -17.91 0.31 -3.65
C ASP A 91 -16.73 0.31 -2.67
N GLY A 92 -15.58 -0.15 -3.17
CA GLY A 92 -14.37 -0.21 -2.38
C GLY A 92 -13.39 0.88 -2.78
N TYR A 93 -12.14 0.68 -2.38
CA TYR A 93 -11.03 1.56 -2.75
C TYR A 93 -10.29 0.95 -3.95
N ASP A 94 -10.12 1.75 -4.99
CA ASP A 94 -9.26 1.42 -6.12
C ASP A 94 -8.01 2.30 -6.06
N CYS A 95 -6.97 1.74 -5.43
CA CYS A 95 -5.66 2.35 -5.27
C CYS A 95 -4.64 1.70 -6.20
N THR A 96 -5.09 1.29 -7.40
CA THR A 96 -4.20 0.72 -8.41
C THR A 96 -3.47 1.79 -9.20
N GLU A 97 -2.35 1.41 -9.82
CA GLU A 97 -1.65 2.30 -10.76
C GLU A 97 -2.55 2.67 -11.94
N ALA A 98 -3.36 1.73 -12.41
CA ALA A 98 -4.29 1.95 -13.51
C ALA A 98 -5.37 3.00 -13.19
N SER A 99 -5.78 3.11 -11.93
CA SER A 99 -6.71 4.16 -11.47
C SER A 99 -6.02 5.52 -11.27
N GLY A 100 -4.69 5.55 -11.28
CA GLY A 100 -3.90 6.74 -11.03
C GLY A 100 -3.73 7.11 -9.55
N ASN A 101 -4.16 6.25 -8.63
CA ASN A 101 -4.18 6.52 -7.18
C ASN A 101 -3.35 5.51 -6.34
N PRO A 102 -2.18 5.02 -6.80
CA PRO A 102 -1.36 4.17 -5.96
C PRO A 102 -0.88 4.94 -4.73
N MET A 103 -0.78 4.25 -3.59
CA MET A 103 -0.38 4.88 -2.35
C MET A 103 1.14 4.89 -2.17
N GLN A 104 1.66 5.90 -1.48
CA GLN A 104 3.08 6.08 -1.26
C GLN A 104 3.56 5.29 -0.06
N ILE A 105 4.57 4.44 -0.22
CA ILE A 105 5.29 3.81 0.89
C ILE A 105 6.22 4.85 1.51
N TYR A 106 6.16 5.03 2.82
CA TYR A 106 6.99 6.01 3.52
C TYR A 106 7.85 5.43 4.64
N LYS A 107 7.54 4.20 5.09
CA LYS A 107 8.29 3.57 6.19
C LYS A 107 8.22 2.04 6.07
N VAL A 108 9.35 1.39 6.39
CA VAL A 108 9.43 -0.04 6.67
C VAL A 108 10.02 -0.22 8.06
N ASP A 109 9.36 -0.98 8.90
CA ASP A 109 9.72 -1.14 10.31
C ASP A 109 9.52 -2.59 10.80
N ASN A 110 9.85 -2.82 12.07
CA ASN A 110 9.63 -4.10 12.76
C ASN A 110 10.24 -5.31 12.06
N VAL A 111 11.41 -5.13 11.45
CA VAL A 111 12.11 -6.23 10.77
C VAL A 111 12.56 -7.27 11.80
N ARG A 112 12.08 -8.49 11.66
CA ARG A 112 12.45 -9.63 12.49
C ARG A 112 12.85 -10.80 11.60
N LEU A 113 13.96 -11.45 11.96
CA LEU A 113 14.37 -12.71 11.35
C LEU A 113 13.77 -13.87 12.12
N GLU A 114 13.15 -14.81 11.43
CA GLU A 114 12.72 -16.06 12.03
C GLU A 114 13.77 -17.13 11.81
N GLU A 115 14.55 -17.44 12.85
CA GLU A 115 15.65 -18.40 12.79
C GLU A 115 15.18 -19.85 12.56
N LYS A 116 13.94 -20.19 12.98
CA LYS A 116 13.40 -21.55 12.92
C LYS A 116 12.96 -22.01 11.54
N ALA A 117 12.61 -21.08 10.65
CA ALA A 117 12.08 -21.38 9.31
C ALA A 117 13.06 -21.05 8.17
N GLY A 118 14.33 -20.81 8.48
CA GLY A 118 15.41 -20.50 7.53
C GLY A 118 15.11 -19.23 6.72
N ARG A 119 15.82 -18.17 6.90
CA ARG A 119 15.83 -16.91 6.11
C ARG A 119 14.48 -16.22 5.86
N GLN A 120 13.47 -16.49 6.66
CA GLN A 120 12.21 -15.75 6.59
C GLN A 120 12.32 -14.46 7.41
N GLN A 121 11.85 -13.37 6.82
CA GLN A 121 11.82 -12.05 7.47
C GLN A 121 10.39 -11.58 7.61
N TYR A 122 10.05 -11.11 8.80
CA TYR A 122 8.82 -10.36 9.02
C TYR A 122 9.15 -8.88 9.01
N TYR A 123 8.36 -8.09 8.31
CA TYR A 123 8.44 -6.64 8.40
C TYR A 123 7.09 -6.00 8.11
N GLN A 124 6.96 -4.78 8.56
CA GLN A 124 5.76 -3.97 8.37
C GLN A 124 6.05 -2.81 7.42
N ILE A 125 5.24 -2.70 6.39
CA ILE A 125 5.28 -1.61 5.41
C ILE A 125 4.18 -0.64 5.75
N PHE A 126 4.50 0.64 5.86
CA PHE A 126 3.55 1.72 6.08
C PHE A 126 3.40 2.54 4.81
N PHE A 127 2.15 2.85 4.47
CA PHE A 127 1.83 3.60 3.28
C PHE A 127 0.76 4.65 3.55
N THR A 128 0.70 5.64 2.69
CA THR A 128 -0.22 6.78 2.82
C THR A 128 -0.66 7.26 1.45
N SER A 129 -1.79 7.99 1.41
CA SER A 129 -2.21 8.68 0.20
C SER A 129 -1.15 9.69 -0.25
N GLU A 130 -1.04 9.88 -1.55
CA GLU A 130 -0.04 10.78 -2.14
C GLU A 130 -0.24 12.23 -1.69
N GLU A 131 -1.47 12.64 -1.45
CA GLU A 131 -1.81 13.97 -0.96
C GLU A 131 -1.18 14.24 0.42
N LEU A 132 -1.25 13.27 1.34
CA LEU A 132 -0.64 13.42 2.65
C LEU A 132 0.89 13.48 2.55
N TYR A 133 1.46 12.63 1.73
CA TYR A 133 2.91 12.62 1.50
C TYR A 133 3.40 13.95 0.94
N ASN A 134 2.74 14.45 -0.11
CA ASN A 134 3.08 15.72 -0.73
C ASN A 134 2.86 16.90 0.22
N ASN A 135 1.79 16.87 1.01
CA ASN A 135 1.52 17.92 2.02
C ASN A 135 2.58 17.94 3.12
N ALA A 136 3.06 16.78 3.55
CA ALA A 136 4.15 16.69 4.54
C ALA A 136 5.49 17.25 4.02
N LEU A 137 5.73 17.14 2.70
CA LEU A 137 6.92 17.69 2.05
C LEU A 137 6.79 19.18 1.73
N SER A 138 5.56 19.70 1.61
CA SER A 138 5.29 21.09 1.25
C SER A 138 5.26 21.97 2.49
N LYS A 139 6.21 22.88 2.63
CA LYS A 139 6.16 23.94 3.64
C LYS A 139 5.61 25.22 3.01
N VAL A 140 4.37 25.57 3.35
CA VAL A 140 3.80 26.86 2.95
C VAL A 140 4.05 27.85 4.08
N SER A 141 4.84 28.89 3.82
CA SER A 141 4.98 30.04 4.69
C SER A 141 4.39 31.26 3.97
N GLN A 142 3.21 31.70 4.37
CA GLN A 142 2.55 32.85 3.81
C GLN A 142 2.10 33.81 4.93
N ALA A 143 2.49 35.05 4.83
CA ALA A 143 1.99 36.10 5.70
C ALA A 143 0.74 36.72 5.05
N PHE A 144 -0.38 36.69 5.75
CA PHE A 144 -1.59 37.38 5.34
C PHE A 144 -1.57 38.76 5.98
N ALA A 145 -1.46 39.79 5.16
CA ALA A 145 -1.73 41.15 5.61
C ALA A 145 -3.26 41.30 5.76
N GLY A 146 -3.72 41.50 6.98
CA GLY A 146 -5.13 41.81 7.22
C GLY A 146 -5.52 43.15 6.60
N PRO A 147 -6.80 43.38 6.33
CA PRO A 147 -7.26 44.68 5.85
C PRO A 147 -6.98 45.72 6.93
N THR A 148 -6.32 46.82 6.54
CA THR A 148 -6.16 48.04 7.35
C THR A 148 -7.46 48.80 7.44
#